data_14f125af324fd36f1d5b8ef169147818
#
_entry.id   14f125af324fd36f1d5b8ef169147818
#
_cell.length_a   1.000
_cell.length_b   1.000
_cell.length_c   1.000
_cell.angle_alpha   90.00
_cell.angle_beta   90.00
_cell.angle_gamma   90.00
#
_symmetry.space_group_name_H-M   'P 1'
#
loop_
_entity.id
_entity.type
_entity.pdbx_description
1 polymer ?
#
loop_
_entity_poly.entity_id
_entity_poly.type
_entity_poly.pdbx_seq_one_letter_code
_entity_poly.pdbx_strand_id
1 'polypeptide(L)'
;MIDTASLSANDLVSKLKSGDISSVDLCKAYIKRIEKFEKDVQAWAFLDKKILLEKAEEADEYRKSGKPLGALHGLPIAVKDIIGTYDMPTECGTVFRKKMSSSQDSEIVNLLKNAGAIIMGKTVTCELAYIHPSKTKNPHDYSRTPGGSSSGSAAVVASHMAHLSIGSQTGGSIVRPASYCGVVGYKPSYGLISRSGVLKTSEKLDTMGVFGKTVKDVALLAKTLIKKDLYDPATIHFAADDMLKVCDEGPVFDPKFIFYKTNKWKNIGKESQKAFEFLIKSFKKNIEVFDTPSYFNEIPKYHQIIHETDLANNFQVYYKKDKNKL
;
A
#
# COMPACT_ATOMS: atom_id res chain seq x y z
N MET A 1 5.47 -24.76 -11.49
CA MET A 1 5.51 -23.84 -10.34
C MET A 1 5.16 -22.44 -10.85
N ILE A 2 4.28 -21.72 -10.16
CA ILE A 2 3.84 -20.38 -10.59
C ILE A 2 5.02 -19.41 -10.47
N ASP A 3 5.34 -18.74 -11.59
CA ASP A 3 6.29 -17.63 -11.57
C ASP A 3 5.55 -16.35 -11.17
N THR A 4 5.69 -15.96 -9.90
CA THR A 4 5.07 -14.76 -9.34
C THR A 4 5.64 -13.45 -9.93
N ALA A 5 6.72 -13.50 -10.71
CA ALA A 5 7.29 -12.31 -11.33
C ALA A 5 6.70 -11.99 -12.70
N SER A 6 6.18 -12.99 -13.43
CA SER A 6 5.73 -12.87 -14.81
C SER A 6 4.25 -12.49 -14.98
N LEU A 7 3.40 -12.77 -13.98
CA LEU A 7 1.96 -12.51 -14.04
C LEU A 7 1.59 -11.18 -13.35
N SER A 8 0.55 -10.52 -13.83
CA SER A 8 -0.09 -9.41 -13.12
C SER A 8 -1.10 -9.91 -12.08
N ALA A 9 -1.53 -9.05 -11.14
CA ALA A 9 -2.60 -9.41 -10.21
C ALA A 9 -3.93 -9.68 -10.95
N ASN A 10 -4.20 -8.97 -12.05
CA ASN A 10 -5.37 -9.19 -12.89
C ASN A 10 -5.35 -10.59 -13.54
N ASP A 11 -4.18 -11.01 -14.07
CA ASP A 11 -4.01 -12.36 -14.63
C ASP A 11 -4.21 -13.43 -13.56
N LEU A 12 -3.64 -13.22 -12.37
CA LEU A 12 -3.79 -14.15 -11.24
C LEU A 12 -5.25 -14.31 -10.82
N VAL A 13 -6.00 -13.22 -10.68
CA VAL A 13 -7.44 -13.28 -10.35
C VAL A 13 -8.22 -14.06 -11.43
N SER A 14 -7.94 -13.82 -12.69
CA SER A 14 -8.59 -14.54 -13.79
C SER A 14 -8.32 -16.05 -13.71
N LYS A 15 -7.04 -16.42 -13.49
CA LYS A 15 -6.62 -17.83 -13.37
C LYS A 15 -7.12 -18.52 -12.10
N LEU A 16 -7.21 -17.80 -10.98
CA LEU A 16 -7.80 -18.30 -9.73
C LEU A 16 -9.29 -18.59 -9.90
N LYS A 17 -10.02 -17.69 -10.57
CA LYS A 17 -11.46 -17.87 -10.81
C LYS A 17 -11.75 -19.01 -11.80
N SER A 18 -10.96 -19.16 -12.88
CA SER A 18 -11.11 -20.28 -13.83
C SER A 18 -10.67 -21.62 -13.20
N GLY A 19 -9.80 -21.60 -12.20
CA GLY A 19 -9.19 -22.78 -11.62
C GLY A 19 -7.95 -23.27 -12.35
N ASP A 20 -7.41 -22.47 -13.29
CA ASP A 20 -6.14 -22.76 -13.97
C ASP A 20 -4.97 -22.78 -12.97
N ILE A 21 -5.11 -22.04 -11.86
CA ILE A 21 -4.23 -22.10 -10.71
C ILE A 21 -5.07 -22.20 -9.44
N SER A 22 -4.53 -22.85 -8.39
CA SER A 22 -5.16 -22.86 -7.08
C SER A 22 -4.61 -21.72 -6.19
N SER A 23 -5.42 -21.27 -5.24
CA SER A 23 -4.97 -20.34 -4.20
C SER A 23 -3.84 -20.94 -3.38
N VAL A 24 -3.89 -22.25 -3.11
CA VAL A 24 -2.84 -23.00 -2.42
C VAL A 24 -1.52 -22.94 -3.19
N ASP A 25 -1.52 -23.18 -4.50
CA ASP A 25 -0.30 -23.15 -5.30
C ASP A 25 0.30 -21.76 -5.38
N LEU A 26 -0.55 -20.73 -5.48
CA LEU A 26 -0.13 -19.33 -5.44
C LEU A 26 0.50 -18.99 -4.08
N CYS A 27 -0.14 -19.37 -2.96
CA CYS A 27 0.41 -19.14 -1.62
C CYS A 27 1.74 -19.88 -1.42
N LYS A 28 1.87 -21.11 -1.89
CA LYS A 28 3.15 -21.86 -1.85
C LYS A 28 4.25 -21.15 -2.64
N ALA A 29 3.91 -20.56 -3.80
CA ALA A 29 4.86 -19.78 -4.60
C ALA A 29 5.32 -18.52 -3.85
N TYR A 30 4.41 -17.80 -3.17
CA TYR A 30 4.79 -16.67 -2.32
C TYR A 30 5.62 -17.09 -1.11
N ILE A 31 5.24 -18.16 -0.41
CA ILE A 31 6.01 -18.67 0.73
C ILE A 31 7.45 -18.97 0.32
N LYS A 32 7.66 -19.65 -0.82
CA LYS A 32 9.00 -19.90 -1.36
C LYS A 32 9.77 -18.61 -1.65
N ARG A 33 9.07 -17.60 -2.18
CA ARG A 33 9.67 -16.28 -2.44
C ARG A 33 10.05 -15.57 -1.14
N ILE A 34 9.20 -15.63 -0.13
CA ILE A 34 9.44 -15.09 1.20
C ILE A 34 10.64 -15.76 1.85
N GLU A 35 10.71 -17.08 1.83
CA GLU A 35 11.84 -17.84 2.38
C GLU A 35 13.18 -17.43 1.75
N LYS A 36 13.16 -17.06 0.48
CA LYS A 36 14.35 -16.61 -0.23
C LYS A 36 14.80 -15.20 0.14
N PHE A 37 13.87 -14.27 0.32
CA PHE A 37 14.19 -12.83 0.38
C PHE A 37 13.93 -12.17 1.75
N GLU A 38 13.04 -12.71 2.59
CA GLU A 38 12.62 -12.04 3.83
C GLU A 38 13.74 -11.87 4.84
N LYS A 39 14.73 -12.78 4.86
CA LYS A 39 15.91 -12.67 5.73
C LYS A 39 16.65 -11.35 5.50
N ASP A 40 16.74 -10.92 4.25
CA ASP A 40 17.46 -9.71 3.85
C ASP A 40 16.54 -8.48 3.82
N VAL A 41 15.32 -8.63 3.27
CA VAL A 41 14.38 -7.50 3.07
C VAL A 41 13.68 -7.08 4.37
N GLN A 42 13.31 -8.01 5.25
CA GLN A 42 12.62 -7.78 6.52
C GLN A 42 11.33 -6.96 6.37
N ALA A 43 10.47 -7.37 5.45
CA ALA A 43 9.26 -6.64 5.10
C ALA A 43 8.02 -7.06 5.89
N TRP A 44 8.02 -8.24 6.52
CA TRP A 44 6.89 -8.75 7.26
C TRP A 44 7.01 -8.45 8.76
N ALA A 45 5.96 -7.84 9.32
CA ALA A 45 5.77 -7.69 10.76
C ALA A 45 5.15 -8.96 11.37
N PHE A 46 4.20 -9.56 10.64
CA PHE A 46 3.58 -10.83 10.98
C PHE A 46 3.21 -11.60 9.72
N LEU A 47 3.55 -12.88 9.70
CA LEU A 47 3.13 -13.84 8.68
C LEU A 47 3.11 -15.24 9.31
N ASP A 48 1.97 -15.91 9.21
CA ASP A 48 1.84 -17.32 9.57
C ASP A 48 1.55 -18.15 8.31
N LYS A 49 2.53 -18.97 7.93
CA LYS A 49 2.45 -19.79 6.71
C LYS A 49 1.37 -20.84 6.76
N LYS A 50 1.08 -21.40 7.97
CA LYS A 50 0.08 -22.43 8.16
C LYS A 50 -1.31 -21.82 7.98
N ILE A 51 -1.60 -20.74 8.69
CA ILE A 51 -2.88 -20.00 8.56
C ILE A 51 -3.09 -19.53 7.12
N LEU A 52 -2.05 -19.04 6.45
CA LEU A 52 -2.14 -18.62 5.06
C LEU A 52 -2.56 -19.77 4.13
N LEU A 53 -1.99 -20.96 4.31
CA LEU A 53 -2.35 -22.14 3.51
C LEU A 53 -3.77 -22.66 3.83
N GLU A 54 -4.17 -22.68 5.10
CA GLU A 54 -5.54 -23.03 5.50
C GLU A 54 -6.56 -22.10 4.82
N LYS A 55 -6.34 -20.77 4.84
CA LYS A 55 -7.21 -19.82 4.13
C LYS A 55 -7.21 -20.00 2.61
N ALA A 56 -6.09 -20.44 2.05
CA ALA A 56 -5.99 -20.73 0.62
C ALA A 56 -6.80 -22.00 0.24
N GLU A 57 -6.76 -23.03 1.08
CA GLU A 57 -7.58 -24.25 0.93
C GLU A 57 -9.07 -23.91 1.00
N GLU A 58 -9.49 -23.11 1.98
CA GLU A 58 -10.87 -22.62 2.10
C GLU A 58 -11.34 -21.87 0.84
N ALA A 59 -10.48 -21.02 0.27
CA ALA A 59 -10.78 -20.30 -0.96
C ALA A 59 -10.94 -21.25 -2.16
N ASP A 60 -10.07 -22.26 -2.30
CA ASP A 60 -10.15 -23.26 -3.36
C ASP A 60 -11.40 -24.13 -3.23
N GLU A 61 -11.79 -24.52 -2.01
CA GLU A 61 -13.05 -25.23 -1.75
C GLU A 61 -14.27 -24.36 -2.06
N TYR A 62 -14.24 -23.09 -1.68
CA TYR A 62 -15.33 -22.16 -2.01
C TYR A 62 -15.51 -22.03 -3.51
N ARG A 63 -14.43 -21.95 -4.30
CA ARG A 63 -14.48 -21.94 -5.76
C ARG A 63 -15.15 -23.22 -6.30
N LYS A 64 -14.75 -24.38 -5.80
CA LYS A 64 -15.31 -25.69 -6.21
C LYS A 64 -16.80 -25.82 -5.88
N SER A 65 -17.30 -25.09 -4.90
CA SER A 65 -18.73 -25.13 -4.53
C SER A 65 -19.67 -24.52 -5.56
N GLY A 66 -19.15 -23.86 -6.60
CA GLY A 66 -19.94 -23.21 -7.65
C GLY A 66 -20.65 -21.91 -7.22
N LYS A 67 -20.42 -21.43 -6.01
CA LYS A 67 -20.97 -20.15 -5.54
C LYS A 67 -20.35 -18.95 -6.27
N PRO A 68 -21.05 -17.80 -6.34
CA PRO A 68 -20.52 -16.61 -6.96
C PRO A 68 -19.19 -16.17 -6.33
N LEU A 69 -18.19 -15.88 -7.17
CA LEU A 69 -16.85 -15.52 -6.72
C LEU A 69 -16.69 -13.98 -6.64
N GLY A 70 -16.10 -13.51 -5.56
CA GLY A 70 -15.78 -12.10 -5.39
C GLY A 70 -14.72 -11.59 -6.38
N ALA A 71 -14.57 -10.27 -6.46
CA ALA A 71 -13.66 -9.62 -7.42
C ALA A 71 -12.19 -10.04 -7.23
N LEU A 72 -11.76 -10.32 -6.00
CA LEU A 72 -10.40 -10.68 -5.62
C LEU A 72 -10.29 -12.14 -5.13
N HIS A 73 -11.22 -13.01 -5.54
CA HIS A 73 -11.31 -14.37 -5.03
C HIS A 73 -9.96 -15.10 -5.05
N GLY A 74 -9.57 -15.62 -3.89
CA GLY A 74 -8.40 -16.45 -3.70
C GLY A 74 -7.05 -15.72 -3.81
N LEU A 75 -7.04 -14.41 -4.06
CA LEU A 75 -5.82 -13.63 -4.18
C LEU A 75 -5.27 -13.22 -2.81
N PRO A 76 -4.02 -13.61 -2.44
CA PRO A 76 -3.38 -13.15 -1.21
C PRO A 76 -2.96 -11.69 -1.29
N ILE A 77 -3.34 -10.88 -0.29
CA ILE A 77 -3.06 -9.44 -0.19
C ILE A 77 -2.38 -9.14 1.15
N ALA A 78 -1.30 -8.36 1.10
CA ALA A 78 -0.57 -7.91 2.28
C ALA A 78 -1.15 -6.59 2.81
N VAL A 79 -1.23 -6.42 4.13
CA VAL A 79 -1.76 -5.20 4.75
C VAL A 79 -0.76 -4.59 5.71
N LYS A 80 -0.62 -3.26 5.68
CA LYS A 80 0.28 -2.53 6.59
C LYS A 80 -0.10 -2.75 8.05
N ASP A 81 0.90 -2.86 8.91
CA ASP A 81 0.73 -3.15 10.34
C ASP A 81 0.18 -1.99 11.17
N ILE A 82 -0.66 -1.16 10.58
CA ILE A 82 -1.52 -0.17 11.25
C ILE A 82 -2.99 -0.42 10.96
N ILE A 83 -3.28 -1.37 10.07
CA ILE A 83 -4.63 -1.75 9.63
C ILE A 83 -5.09 -2.86 10.54
N GLY A 84 -6.16 -2.62 11.30
CA GLY A 84 -6.70 -3.57 12.27
C GLY A 84 -7.16 -4.86 11.61
N THR A 85 -6.71 -5.98 12.17
CA THR A 85 -7.16 -7.34 11.86
C THR A 85 -7.50 -8.05 13.15
N TYR A 86 -8.60 -8.79 13.15
CA TYR A 86 -9.04 -9.54 14.32
C TYR A 86 -8.13 -10.73 14.64
N ASP A 87 -7.67 -11.41 13.61
CA ASP A 87 -6.96 -12.69 13.67
C ASP A 87 -5.42 -12.57 13.60
N MET A 88 -4.89 -11.34 13.51
CA MET A 88 -3.44 -11.08 13.48
C MET A 88 -3.08 -9.90 14.37
N PRO A 89 -1.85 -9.87 14.92
CA PRO A 89 -1.37 -8.69 15.66
C PRO A 89 -1.40 -7.42 14.81
N THR A 90 -1.67 -6.29 15.47
CA THR A 90 -1.58 -4.94 14.87
C THR A 90 -0.74 -4.09 15.82
N GLU A 91 0.58 -4.17 15.66
CA GLU A 91 1.55 -3.60 16.59
C GLU A 91 1.97 -2.18 16.24
N CYS A 92 1.65 -1.71 15.02
CA CYS A 92 1.95 -0.36 14.54
C CYS A 92 3.44 0.02 14.60
N GLY A 93 4.33 -0.97 14.56
CA GLY A 93 5.77 -0.78 14.65
C GLY A 93 6.27 -0.28 16.00
N THR A 94 5.46 -0.29 17.05
CA THR A 94 5.81 0.22 18.37
C THR A 94 5.77 -0.84 19.47
N VAL A 95 6.68 -0.71 20.43
CA VAL A 95 6.73 -1.60 21.60
C VAL A 95 5.50 -1.51 22.50
N PHE A 96 4.77 -0.39 22.46
CA PHE A 96 3.55 -0.19 23.25
C PHE A 96 2.38 -1.06 22.83
N ARG A 97 2.40 -1.58 21.61
CA ARG A 97 1.33 -2.42 21.04
C ARG A 97 1.77 -3.86 20.78
N LYS A 98 2.89 -4.28 21.35
CA LYS A 98 3.42 -5.63 21.16
C LYS A 98 2.37 -6.71 21.50
N LYS A 99 2.13 -7.63 20.57
CA LYS A 99 1.12 -8.69 20.63
C LYS A 99 -0.32 -8.21 20.76
N MET A 100 -0.61 -6.94 20.50
CA MET A 100 -1.99 -6.45 20.48
C MET A 100 -2.64 -6.75 19.13
N SER A 101 -3.84 -7.30 19.18
CA SER A 101 -4.74 -7.43 18.03
C SER A 101 -5.88 -6.43 18.13
N SER A 102 -6.54 -6.16 17.03
CA SER A 102 -7.79 -5.39 17.03
C SER A 102 -8.97 -6.26 17.49
N SER A 103 -9.96 -5.65 18.13
CA SER A 103 -11.18 -6.35 18.55
C SER A 103 -12.06 -6.78 17.36
N GLN A 104 -11.85 -6.18 16.22
CA GLN A 104 -12.54 -6.46 14.96
C GLN A 104 -11.64 -6.10 13.76
N ASP A 105 -12.00 -6.60 12.60
CA ASP A 105 -11.36 -6.20 11.34
C ASP A 105 -11.69 -4.74 11.02
N SER A 106 -10.72 -4.04 10.41
CA SER A 106 -10.96 -2.73 9.81
C SER A 106 -11.89 -2.85 8.60
N GLU A 107 -12.54 -1.75 8.21
CA GLU A 107 -13.43 -1.76 7.02
C GLU A 107 -12.69 -2.21 5.75
N ILE A 108 -11.43 -1.83 5.58
CA ILE A 108 -10.59 -2.31 4.48
C ILE A 108 -10.50 -3.84 4.47
N VAL A 109 -10.25 -4.46 5.62
CA VAL A 109 -10.12 -5.92 5.73
C VAL A 109 -11.46 -6.59 5.46
N ASN A 110 -12.57 -6.03 5.95
CA ASN A 110 -13.92 -6.50 5.64
C ASN A 110 -14.20 -6.48 4.13
N LEU A 111 -13.90 -5.36 3.47
CA LEU A 111 -14.08 -5.22 2.02
C LEU A 111 -13.25 -6.23 1.23
N LEU A 112 -12.00 -6.48 1.65
CA LEU A 112 -11.15 -7.48 1.02
C LEU A 112 -11.69 -8.89 1.19
N LYS A 113 -12.07 -9.28 2.42
CA LYS A 113 -12.65 -10.60 2.71
C LYS A 113 -13.96 -10.80 1.95
N ASN A 114 -14.82 -9.79 1.90
CA ASN A 114 -16.07 -9.82 1.13
C ASN A 114 -15.82 -9.94 -0.40
N ALA A 115 -14.70 -9.42 -0.89
CA ALA A 115 -14.28 -9.62 -2.28
C ALA A 115 -13.59 -10.98 -2.52
N GLY A 116 -13.47 -11.83 -1.49
CA GLY A 116 -12.87 -13.16 -1.55
C GLY A 116 -11.34 -13.15 -1.48
N ALA A 117 -10.70 -12.04 -1.12
CA ALA A 117 -9.26 -11.98 -0.94
C ALA A 117 -8.80 -12.69 0.34
N ILE A 118 -7.58 -13.19 0.33
CA ILE A 118 -6.92 -13.78 1.49
C ILE A 118 -6.02 -12.71 2.12
N ILE A 119 -6.23 -12.38 3.41
CA ILE A 119 -5.28 -11.53 4.13
C ILE A 119 -4.04 -12.35 4.45
N MET A 120 -2.96 -12.04 3.76
CA MET A 120 -1.73 -12.82 3.77
C MET A 120 -0.91 -12.63 5.05
N GLY A 121 -0.86 -11.40 5.56
CA GLY A 121 -0.07 -11.03 6.71
C GLY A 121 0.05 -9.52 6.86
N LYS A 122 0.85 -9.10 7.87
CA LYS A 122 1.07 -7.69 8.22
C LYS A 122 2.44 -7.24 7.74
N THR A 123 2.50 -6.15 6.98
CA THR A 123 3.77 -5.59 6.49
C THR A 123 4.31 -4.53 7.44
N VAL A 124 5.63 -4.47 7.54
CA VAL A 124 6.34 -3.53 8.42
C VAL A 124 5.97 -2.08 8.10
N THR A 125 5.76 -1.30 9.13
CA THR A 125 5.58 0.16 9.10
C THR A 125 6.71 0.84 9.86
N CYS A 126 7.00 2.11 9.55
CA CYS A 126 7.70 2.98 10.51
C CYS A 126 6.89 3.08 11.80
N GLU A 127 7.55 3.28 12.94
CA GLU A 127 6.88 3.38 14.24
C GLU A 127 5.73 4.40 14.17
N LEU A 128 4.55 3.95 14.63
CA LEU A 128 3.30 4.73 14.61
C LEU A 128 3.01 5.44 13.27
N ALA A 129 3.50 4.83 12.16
CA ALA A 129 3.40 5.35 10.80
C ALA A 129 4.04 6.74 10.59
N TYR A 130 4.97 7.15 11.47
CA TYR A 130 5.66 8.44 11.38
C TYR A 130 6.98 8.34 10.59
N ILE A 131 8.06 8.96 11.03
CA ILE A 131 9.28 9.15 10.21
C ILE A 131 10.46 8.25 10.61
N HIS A 132 10.44 7.64 11.79
CA HIS A 132 11.56 6.80 12.22
C HIS A 132 11.74 5.61 11.26
N PRO A 133 12.94 5.39 10.69
CA PRO A 133 13.15 4.32 9.72
C PRO A 133 12.85 2.95 10.32
N SER A 134 12.14 2.11 9.59
CA SER A 134 11.87 0.73 9.97
C SER A 134 13.07 -0.18 9.67
N LYS A 135 13.00 -1.43 10.15
CA LYS A 135 14.00 -2.47 9.84
C LYS A 135 14.06 -2.89 8.37
N THR A 136 13.02 -2.62 7.60
CA THR A 136 12.88 -3.06 6.21
C THR A 136 13.94 -2.43 5.32
N LYS A 137 14.54 -3.25 4.47
CA LYS A 137 15.55 -2.83 3.49
C LYS A 137 14.96 -2.77 2.09
N ASN A 138 15.55 -1.93 1.24
CA ASN A 138 15.13 -1.82 -0.14
C ASN A 138 15.51 -3.09 -0.92
N PRO A 139 14.57 -3.76 -1.61
CA PRO A 139 14.86 -4.98 -2.35
C PRO A 139 15.88 -4.84 -3.48
N HIS A 140 16.11 -3.60 -3.96
CA HIS A 140 17.10 -3.32 -5.00
C HIS A 140 18.51 -3.06 -4.45
N ASP A 141 18.60 -2.63 -3.17
CA ASP A 141 19.87 -2.36 -2.49
C ASP A 141 19.65 -2.46 -0.98
N TYR A 142 20.08 -3.55 -0.37
CA TYR A 142 19.89 -3.82 1.07
C TYR A 142 20.62 -2.86 2.01
N SER A 143 21.49 -2.01 1.49
CA SER A 143 22.11 -0.92 2.27
C SER A 143 21.22 0.30 2.40
N ARG A 144 20.09 0.36 1.67
CA ARG A 144 19.20 1.51 1.59
C ARG A 144 17.83 1.23 2.18
N THR A 145 17.15 2.30 2.61
CA THR A 145 15.75 2.24 3.02
C THR A 145 14.81 2.05 1.82
N PRO A 146 13.72 1.30 1.95
CA PRO A 146 12.66 1.26 0.95
C PRO A 146 11.77 2.51 0.96
N GLY A 147 12.11 3.52 1.78
CA GLY A 147 11.21 4.61 2.13
C GLY A 147 10.19 4.17 3.20
N GLY A 148 9.28 5.09 3.53
CA GLY A 148 8.27 4.83 4.56
C GLY A 148 7.14 5.89 4.53
N SER A 149 6.15 5.74 5.40
CA SER A 149 6.06 4.76 6.49
C SER A 149 5.55 3.38 6.05
N SER A 150 5.00 3.18 4.84
CA SER A 150 4.56 1.87 4.33
C SER A 150 5.74 1.08 3.74
N SER A 151 6.81 0.92 4.53
CA SER A 151 8.09 0.33 4.12
C SER A 151 7.92 -1.10 3.60
N GLY A 152 7.34 -1.96 4.43
CA GLY A 152 7.11 -3.36 4.08
C GLY A 152 6.12 -3.52 2.94
N SER A 153 5.08 -2.66 2.86
CA SER A 153 4.06 -2.77 1.81
C SER A 153 4.65 -2.57 0.41
N ALA A 154 5.54 -1.59 0.22
CA ALA A 154 6.23 -1.41 -1.05
C ALA A 154 7.25 -2.53 -1.30
N ALA A 155 7.99 -2.93 -0.26
CA ALA A 155 9.06 -3.93 -0.38
C ALA A 155 8.53 -5.33 -0.74
N VAL A 156 7.38 -5.77 -0.20
CA VAL A 156 6.81 -7.08 -0.56
C VAL A 156 6.37 -7.14 -2.01
N VAL A 157 5.88 -6.04 -2.57
CA VAL A 157 5.50 -5.97 -3.99
C VAL A 157 6.75 -5.95 -4.88
N ALA A 158 7.74 -5.14 -4.54
CA ALA A 158 8.99 -5.03 -5.30
C ALA A 158 9.78 -6.35 -5.33
N SER A 159 9.75 -7.12 -4.24
CA SER A 159 10.40 -8.44 -4.14
C SER A 159 9.53 -9.61 -4.61
N HIS A 160 8.34 -9.34 -5.13
CA HIS A 160 7.35 -10.35 -5.56
C HIS A 160 6.94 -11.34 -4.45
N MET A 161 7.02 -10.92 -3.20
CA MET A 161 6.48 -11.68 -2.06
C MET A 161 4.96 -11.51 -1.90
N ALA A 162 4.39 -10.52 -2.57
CA ALA A 162 2.96 -10.32 -2.80
C ALA A 162 2.78 -9.50 -4.09
N HIS A 163 1.64 -9.62 -4.77
CA HIS A 163 1.36 -8.78 -5.95
C HIS A 163 0.74 -7.45 -5.58
N LEU A 164 -0.07 -7.46 -4.53
CA LEU A 164 -0.81 -6.31 -4.04
C LEU A 164 -0.59 -6.12 -2.55
N SER A 165 -0.49 -4.88 -2.14
CA SER A 165 -0.48 -4.55 -0.72
C SER A 165 -1.19 -3.23 -0.44
N ILE A 166 -1.58 -3.04 0.83
CA ILE A 166 -2.24 -1.82 1.29
C ILE A 166 -1.33 -1.07 2.24
N GLY A 167 -1.35 0.25 2.12
CA GLY A 167 -0.66 1.16 3.02
C GLY A 167 -1.47 2.42 3.29
N SER A 168 -0.82 3.40 3.89
CA SER A 168 -1.40 4.70 4.23
C SER A 168 -0.44 5.83 3.91
N GLN A 169 -0.98 7.02 3.71
CA GLN A 169 -0.19 8.23 3.53
C GLN A 169 -0.81 9.41 4.27
N THR A 170 -0.01 10.01 5.14
CA THR A 170 -0.28 11.30 5.78
C THR A 170 0.53 12.40 5.08
N GLY A 171 1.81 12.15 4.82
CA GLY A 171 2.70 13.04 4.05
C GLY A 171 3.08 12.44 2.70
N GLY A 172 3.95 11.42 2.70
CA GLY A 172 4.47 10.77 1.48
C GLY A 172 4.47 9.24 1.54
N SER A 173 3.78 8.64 2.49
CA SER A 173 3.99 7.24 2.91
C SER A 173 3.42 6.16 1.97
N ILE A 174 2.87 6.51 0.83
CA ILE A 174 2.55 5.62 -0.30
C ILE A 174 3.48 5.93 -1.47
N VAL A 175 3.46 7.16 -1.97
CA VAL A 175 4.18 7.50 -3.20
C VAL A 175 5.70 7.45 -3.03
N ARG A 176 6.22 7.80 -1.84
CA ARG A 176 7.65 7.74 -1.56
C ARG A 176 8.20 6.31 -1.54
N PRO A 177 7.67 5.36 -0.72
CA PRO A 177 8.18 3.98 -0.77
C PRO A 177 7.89 3.30 -2.11
N ALA A 178 6.80 3.61 -2.82
CA ALA A 178 6.56 3.12 -4.17
C ALA A 178 7.67 3.55 -5.13
N SER A 179 8.02 4.84 -5.12
CA SER A 179 9.11 5.38 -5.94
C SER A 179 10.46 4.75 -5.61
N TYR A 180 10.78 4.57 -4.32
CA TYR A 180 12.06 4.00 -3.87
C TYR A 180 12.19 2.51 -4.23
N CYS A 181 11.09 1.79 -4.25
CA CYS A 181 11.03 0.35 -4.56
C CYS A 181 10.69 0.05 -6.02
N GLY A 182 10.48 1.06 -6.87
CA GLY A 182 10.16 0.87 -8.28
C GLY A 182 8.84 0.15 -8.55
N VAL A 183 7.81 0.43 -7.72
CA VAL A 183 6.46 -0.11 -7.86
C VAL A 183 5.43 1.00 -8.04
N VAL A 184 4.23 0.66 -8.45
CA VAL A 184 3.13 1.62 -8.55
C VAL A 184 2.48 1.78 -7.17
N GLY A 185 2.45 3.03 -6.67
CA GLY A 185 1.70 3.41 -5.47
C GLY A 185 0.58 4.37 -5.83
N TYR A 186 -0.63 4.02 -5.48
CA TYR A 186 -1.81 4.85 -5.71
C TYR A 186 -2.38 5.35 -4.40
N LYS A 187 -2.29 6.66 -4.20
CA LYS A 187 -2.98 7.39 -3.15
C LYS A 187 -4.20 8.08 -3.75
N PRO A 188 -5.41 7.60 -3.51
CA PRO A 188 -6.62 8.28 -3.98
C PRO A 188 -6.79 9.64 -3.30
N SER A 189 -7.78 10.40 -3.72
CA SER A 189 -8.20 11.59 -2.99
C SER A 189 -8.67 11.23 -1.58
N TYR A 190 -8.52 12.18 -0.65
CA TYR A 190 -8.99 12.05 0.73
C TYR A 190 -10.49 11.68 0.74
N GLY A 191 -10.85 10.71 1.59
CA GLY A 191 -12.23 10.27 1.75
C GLY A 191 -12.72 9.25 0.71
N LEU A 192 -11.88 8.73 -0.19
CA LEU A 192 -12.30 7.67 -1.13
C LEU A 192 -12.21 6.26 -0.52
N ILE A 193 -11.24 6.01 0.36
CA ILE A 193 -11.08 4.71 1.06
C ILE A 193 -11.21 4.96 2.56
N SER A 194 -11.99 4.12 3.22
CA SER A 194 -12.24 4.20 4.67
C SER A 194 -10.96 4.04 5.49
N ARG A 195 -10.93 4.76 6.63
CA ARG A 195 -9.89 4.67 7.66
C ARG A 195 -10.41 4.01 8.94
N SER A 196 -11.66 3.51 8.94
CA SER A 196 -12.25 2.83 10.10
C SER A 196 -11.43 1.59 10.49
N GLY A 197 -11.02 1.51 11.75
CA GLY A 197 -10.19 0.43 12.26
C GLY A 197 -8.70 0.54 11.90
N VAL A 198 -8.23 1.69 11.42
CA VAL A 198 -6.82 1.98 11.13
C VAL A 198 -6.25 2.92 12.19
N LEU A 199 -4.96 2.78 12.52
CA LEU A 199 -4.26 3.72 13.41
C LEU A 199 -4.39 5.14 12.85
N LYS A 200 -4.94 6.04 13.66
CA LYS A 200 -5.10 7.44 13.29
C LYS A 200 -3.82 8.22 13.62
N THR A 201 -3.20 8.84 12.62
CA THR A 201 -2.07 9.75 12.80
C THR A 201 -2.51 11.20 12.64
N SER A 202 -3.34 11.49 11.63
CA SER A 202 -3.94 12.81 11.43
C SER A 202 -5.35 12.70 10.84
N GLU A 203 -6.32 13.33 11.50
CA GLU A 203 -7.71 13.33 11.03
C GLU A 203 -7.88 13.96 9.65
N LYS A 204 -7.07 14.96 9.34
CA LYS A 204 -7.20 15.78 8.12
C LYS A 204 -6.32 15.30 6.96
N LEU A 205 -5.28 14.52 7.25
CA LEU A 205 -4.26 14.17 6.26
C LEU A 205 -4.24 12.69 5.90
N ASP A 206 -4.66 11.80 6.81
CA ASP A 206 -4.57 10.35 6.59
C ASP A 206 -5.41 9.90 5.41
N THR A 207 -4.76 9.23 4.47
CA THR A 207 -5.37 8.62 3.29
C THR A 207 -4.88 7.20 3.15
N MET A 208 -5.79 6.27 2.92
CA MET A 208 -5.43 4.89 2.59
C MET A 208 -5.12 4.76 1.11
N GLY A 209 -4.24 3.82 0.77
CA GLY A 209 -3.92 3.57 -0.63
C GLY A 209 -3.25 2.22 -0.83
N VAL A 210 -2.89 1.94 -2.06
CA VAL A 210 -2.54 0.61 -2.54
C VAL A 210 -1.24 0.59 -3.32
N PHE A 211 -0.60 -0.58 -3.34
CA PHE A 211 0.61 -0.85 -4.10
C PHE A 211 0.39 -2.05 -5.02
N GLY A 212 0.98 -1.99 -6.20
CA GLY A 212 0.98 -3.06 -7.18
C GLY A 212 2.12 -2.90 -8.17
N LYS A 213 2.25 -3.83 -9.09
CA LYS A 213 3.31 -3.77 -10.11
C LYS A 213 2.91 -2.92 -11.31
N THR A 214 1.64 -2.89 -11.64
CA THR A 214 1.09 -2.14 -12.79
C THR A 214 -0.02 -1.19 -12.33
N VAL A 215 -0.32 -0.19 -13.17
CA VAL A 215 -1.45 0.71 -12.94
C VAL A 215 -2.76 -0.05 -12.84
N LYS A 216 -2.95 -1.07 -13.71
CA LYS A 216 -4.15 -1.91 -13.71
C LYS A 216 -4.28 -2.75 -12.44
N ASP A 217 -3.17 -3.22 -11.86
CA ASP A 217 -3.17 -3.94 -10.59
C ASP A 217 -3.63 -3.06 -9.41
N VAL A 218 -3.13 -1.83 -9.34
CA VAL A 218 -3.59 -0.89 -8.30
C VAL A 218 -5.03 -0.43 -8.53
N ALA A 219 -5.47 -0.31 -9.76
CA ALA A 219 -6.86 -0.01 -10.10
C ALA A 219 -7.82 -1.13 -9.65
N LEU A 220 -7.44 -2.40 -9.84
CA LEU A 220 -8.21 -3.57 -9.38
C LEU A 220 -8.44 -3.53 -7.87
N LEU A 221 -7.36 -3.27 -7.10
CA LEU A 221 -7.45 -3.22 -5.65
C LEU A 221 -8.19 -1.97 -5.16
N ALA A 222 -7.88 -0.80 -5.71
CA ALA A 222 -8.51 0.47 -5.33
C ALA A 222 -10.02 0.47 -5.59
N LYS A 223 -10.47 -0.03 -6.74
CA LYS A 223 -11.89 -0.20 -7.08
C LYS A 223 -12.66 -0.98 -6.00
N THR A 224 -12.04 -2.03 -5.45
CA THR A 224 -12.65 -2.85 -4.40
C THR A 224 -12.81 -2.09 -3.09
N LEU A 225 -11.90 -1.15 -2.79
CA LEU A 225 -11.83 -0.43 -1.52
C LEU A 225 -12.54 0.93 -1.52
N ILE A 226 -12.78 1.53 -2.70
CA ILE A 226 -13.46 2.82 -2.81
C ILE A 226 -14.95 2.61 -2.57
N LYS A 227 -15.35 2.85 -1.31
CA LYS A 227 -16.74 2.75 -0.85
C LYS A 227 -17.02 3.75 0.26
N LYS A 228 -18.27 4.24 0.30
CA LYS A 228 -18.77 5.00 1.44
C LYS A 228 -18.82 4.11 2.68
N ASP A 229 -18.23 4.58 3.77
CA ASP A 229 -18.31 3.98 5.10
C ASP A 229 -19.05 4.93 6.05
N LEU A 230 -20.05 4.43 6.75
CA LEU A 230 -20.84 5.23 7.70
C LEU A 230 -20.05 5.53 8.99
N TYR A 231 -19.01 4.75 9.29
CA TYR A 231 -18.17 4.94 10.49
C TYR A 231 -16.95 5.83 10.23
N ASP A 232 -16.63 6.14 8.97
CA ASP A 232 -15.65 7.18 8.61
C ASP A 232 -16.36 8.35 7.92
N PRO A 233 -16.66 9.43 8.66
CA PRO A 233 -17.42 10.58 8.14
C PRO A 233 -16.69 11.32 7.01
N ALA A 234 -15.39 11.08 6.83
CA ALA A 234 -14.64 11.64 5.71
C ALA A 234 -14.96 10.97 4.37
N THR A 235 -15.52 9.76 4.40
CA THR A 235 -15.75 9.01 3.15
C THR A 235 -16.94 9.59 2.38
N ILE A 236 -16.78 9.62 1.05
CA ILE A 236 -17.78 10.11 0.11
C ILE A 236 -18.25 8.98 -0.83
N HIS A 237 -19.42 9.16 -1.43
CA HIS A 237 -19.84 8.30 -2.53
C HIS A 237 -19.03 8.63 -3.79
N PHE A 238 -18.47 7.59 -4.40
CA PHE A 238 -17.75 7.71 -5.66
C PHE A 238 -17.94 6.43 -6.49
N ALA A 239 -18.29 6.60 -7.76
CA ALA A 239 -18.41 5.49 -8.70
C ALA A 239 -17.02 5.11 -9.22
N ALA A 240 -16.52 3.94 -8.80
CA ALA A 240 -15.20 3.42 -9.21
C ALA A 240 -15.30 2.29 -10.24
N ASP A 241 -16.50 2.06 -10.81
CA ASP A 241 -16.77 0.87 -11.60
C ASP A 241 -15.98 0.79 -12.91
N ASP A 242 -15.66 1.93 -13.51
CA ASP A 242 -14.96 2.02 -14.78
C ASP A 242 -13.41 2.05 -14.67
N MET A 243 -12.83 1.98 -13.45
CA MET A 243 -11.38 2.12 -13.28
C MET A 243 -10.56 1.15 -14.13
N LEU A 244 -10.98 -0.12 -14.22
CA LEU A 244 -10.26 -1.12 -15.03
C LEU A 244 -10.43 -0.86 -16.52
N LYS A 245 -11.64 -0.50 -16.97
CA LYS A 245 -11.95 -0.16 -18.34
C LYS A 245 -11.10 1.03 -18.81
N VAL A 246 -11.03 2.09 -18.01
CA VAL A 246 -10.20 3.27 -18.32
C VAL A 246 -8.72 2.91 -18.47
N CYS A 247 -8.22 1.93 -17.71
CA CYS A 247 -6.84 1.45 -17.86
C CYS A 247 -6.58 0.80 -19.24
N ASP A 248 -7.61 0.23 -19.87
CA ASP A 248 -7.50 -0.45 -21.16
C ASP A 248 -7.76 0.47 -22.37
N GLU A 249 -8.55 1.53 -22.19
CA GLU A 249 -8.99 2.41 -23.29
C GLU A 249 -7.96 3.47 -23.69
N GLY A 250 -6.98 3.74 -22.86
CA GLY A 250 -6.06 4.85 -23.08
C GLY A 250 -6.71 6.24 -22.93
N PRO A 251 -5.95 7.33 -23.10
CA PRO A 251 -6.48 8.68 -22.96
C PRO A 251 -7.33 9.07 -24.18
N VAL A 252 -8.47 9.73 -23.93
CA VAL A 252 -9.40 10.23 -24.96
C VAL A 252 -8.76 11.30 -25.86
N PHE A 253 -7.73 12.01 -25.36
CA PHE A 253 -6.96 13.03 -26.08
C PHE A 253 -5.52 13.01 -25.60
N ASP A 254 -4.60 13.55 -26.41
CA ASP A 254 -3.19 13.67 -26.05
C ASP A 254 -3.03 14.44 -24.73
N PRO A 255 -2.53 13.80 -23.66
CA PRO A 255 -2.38 14.47 -22.38
C PRO A 255 -1.28 15.53 -22.44
N LYS A 256 -1.55 16.68 -21.84
CA LYS A 256 -0.53 17.72 -21.56
C LYS A 256 -0.07 17.57 -20.13
N PHE A 257 1.22 17.60 -19.92
CA PHE A 257 1.86 17.45 -18.62
C PHE A 257 2.46 18.77 -18.16
N ILE A 258 2.51 18.96 -16.86
CA ILE A 258 3.27 20.03 -16.23
C ILE A 258 4.30 19.40 -15.30
N PHE A 259 5.55 19.78 -15.43
CA PHE A 259 6.63 19.42 -14.52
C PHE A 259 7.01 20.60 -13.65
N TYR A 260 6.70 20.53 -12.36
CA TYR A 260 7.09 21.57 -11.41
C TYR A 260 8.44 21.26 -10.77
N LYS A 261 9.41 22.15 -10.96
CA LYS A 261 10.67 22.17 -10.20
C LYS A 261 10.43 22.85 -8.86
N THR A 262 10.46 22.07 -7.79
CA THR A 262 10.35 22.63 -6.44
C THR A 262 11.66 23.26 -6.00
N ASN A 263 11.64 24.05 -4.91
CA ASN A 263 12.86 24.61 -4.30
C ASN A 263 13.88 23.54 -3.86
N LYS A 264 13.46 22.26 -3.78
CA LYS A 264 14.33 21.12 -3.48
C LYS A 264 15.01 20.52 -4.70
N TRP A 265 14.70 21.01 -5.92
CA TRP A 265 15.28 20.47 -7.16
C TRP A 265 16.81 20.40 -7.12
N LYS A 266 17.47 21.40 -6.56
CA LYS A 266 18.93 21.45 -6.42
C LYS A 266 19.50 20.43 -5.44
N ASN A 267 18.66 19.89 -4.55
CA ASN A 267 19.08 18.99 -3.48
C ASN A 267 18.86 17.49 -3.83
N ILE A 268 18.21 17.19 -4.94
CA ILE A 268 18.05 15.78 -5.37
C ILE A 268 19.34 15.28 -6.03
N GLY A 269 19.59 13.97 -5.92
CA GLY A 269 20.79 13.35 -6.49
C GLY A 269 20.89 13.57 -8.02
N LYS A 270 22.10 13.71 -8.53
CA LYS A 270 22.35 13.94 -9.96
C LYS A 270 21.73 12.88 -10.88
N GLU A 271 21.70 11.62 -10.45
CA GLU A 271 21.06 10.53 -11.21
C GLU A 271 19.55 10.72 -11.32
N SER A 272 18.89 11.12 -10.22
CA SER A 272 17.46 11.45 -10.23
C SER A 272 17.17 12.67 -11.12
N GLN A 273 18.01 13.70 -11.08
CA GLN A 273 17.87 14.84 -11.99
C GLN A 273 17.94 14.41 -13.46
N LYS A 274 18.94 13.60 -13.82
CA LYS A 274 19.08 13.05 -15.18
C LYS A 274 17.87 12.22 -15.61
N ALA A 275 17.32 11.40 -14.69
CA ALA A 275 16.14 10.59 -14.97
C ALA A 275 14.90 11.47 -15.26
N PHE A 276 14.69 12.53 -14.48
CA PHE A 276 13.61 13.49 -14.75
C PHE A 276 13.84 14.28 -16.02
N GLU A 277 15.07 14.70 -16.32
CA GLU A 277 15.42 15.39 -17.58
C GLU A 277 15.18 14.49 -18.79
N PHE A 278 15.51 13.20 -18.68
CA PHE A 278 15.18 12.22 -19.73
C PHE A 278 13.67 12.08 -19.91
N LEU A 279 12.91 11.97 -18.82
CA LEU A 279 11.45 11.91 -18.85
C LEU A 279 10.86 13.14 -19.55
N ILE A 280 11.29 14.36 -19.17
CA ILE A 280 10.84 15.62 -19.78
C ILE A 280 11.12 15.63 -21.28
N LYS A 281 12.32 15.23 -21.69
CA LYS A 281 12.68 15.14 -23.11
C LYS A 281 11.81 14.13 -23.88
N SER A 282 11.42 13.03 -23.24
CA SER A 282 10.61 11.98 -23.86
C SER A 282 9.19 12.46 -24.19
N PHE A 283 8.62 13.35 -23.39
CA PHE A 283 7.28 13.92 -23.63
C PHE A 283 7.27 15.05 -24.68
N LYS A 284 8.44 15.54 -25.10
CA LYS A 284 8.59 16.58 -26.16
C LYS A 284 7.68 17.81 -25.91
N LYS A 285 6.79 18.11 -26.89
CA LYS A 285 5.85 19.24 -26.83
C LYS A 285 4.68 19.05 -25.86
N ASN A 286 4.52 17.86 -25.32
CA ASN A 286 3.40 17.55 -24.43
C ASN A 286 3.70 17.82 -22.95
N ILE A 287 4.87 18.38 -22.62
CA ILE A 287 5.25 18.74 -21.26
C ILE A 287 5.77 20.17 -21.18
N GLU A 288 5.27 20.89 -20.20
CA GLU A 288 5.78 22.23 -19.85
C GLU A 288 6.50 22.15 -18.50
N VAL A 289 7.56 22.93 -18.34
CA VAL A 289 8.38 22.95 -17.12
C VAL A 289 8.26 24.31 -16.45
N PHE A 290 7.86 24.31 -15.19
CA PHE A 290 7.72 25.50 -14.37
C PHE A 290 8.47 25.36 -13.06
N ASP A 291 8.92 26.49 -12.50
CA ASP A 291 9.28 26.57 -11.09
C ASP A 291 8.01 26.70 -10.25
N THR A 292 7.98 26.07 -9.07
CA THR A 292 6.84 26.23 -8.17
C THR A 292 6.73 27.67 -7.67
N PRO A 293 5.52 28.25 -7.62
CA PRO A 293 5.29 29.57 -7.02
C PRO A 293 5.86 29.63 -5.59
N SER A 294 6.34 30.80 -5.18
CA SER A 294 7.05 30.98 -3.90
C SER A 294 6.23 30.57 -2.67
N TYR A 295 4.91 30.75 -2.71
CA TYR A 295 4.03 30.37 -1.61
C TYR A 295 3.97 28.85 -1.36
N PHE A 296 4.36 28.01 -2.34
CA PHE A 296 4.50 26.57 -2.13
C PHE A 296 5.62 26.22 -1.14
N ASN A 297 6.56 27.12 -0.91
CA ASN A 297 7.65 26.89 0.03
C ASN A 297 7.17 26.79 1.48
N GLU A 298 6.00 27.36 1.80
CA GLU A 298 5.40 27.32 3.13
C GLU A 298 4.58 26.03 3.38
N ILE A 299 4.14 25.35 2.32
CA ILE A 299 3.28 24.16 2.43
C ILE A 299 3.91 23.07 3.34
N PRO A 300 5.21 22.72 3.23
CA PRO A 300 5.81 21.72 4.11
C PRO A 300 5.72 22.09 5.60
N LYS A 301 5.86 23.38 5.94
CA LYS A 301 5.75 23.89 7.31
C LYS A 301 4.32 23.72 7.85
N TYR A 302 3.32 24.13 7.08
CA TYR A 302 1.91 23.98 7.49
C TYR A 302 1.52 22.50 7.61
N HIS A 303 1.94 21.66 6.66
CA HIS A 303 1.74 20.22 6.73
C HIS A 303 2.34 19.64 8.02
N GLN A 304 3.57 20.01 8.36
CA GLN A 304 4.25 19.54 9.57
C GLN A 304 3.50 19.97 10.83
N ILE A 305 3.07 21.23 10.94
CA ILE A 305 2.33 21.73 12.08
C ILE A 305 1.03 20.94 12.29
N ILE A 306 0.24 20.72 11.24
CA ILE A 306 -1.02 19.96 11.31
C ILE A 306 -0.71 18.53 11.76
N HIS A 307 0.25 17.88 11.11
CA HIS A 307 0.58 16.49 11.37
C HIS A 307 1.10 16.28 12.81
N GLU A 308 2.05 17.09 13.27
CA GLU A 308 2.64 16.95 14.62
C GLU A 308 1.63 17.30 15.71
N THR A 309 0.74 18.27 15.49
CA THR A 309 -0.36 18.57 16.42
C THR A 309 -1.30 17.38 16.57
N ASP A 310 -1.71 16.78 15.43
CA ASP A 310 -2.58 15.61 15.45
C ASP A 310 -1.88 14.39 16.11
N LEU A 311 -0.58 14.17 15.82
CA LEU A 311 0.19 13.12 16.46
C LEU A 311 0.27 13.30 17.98
N ALA A 312 0.55 14.53 18.46
CA ALA A 312 0.63 14.84 19.87
C ALA A 312 -0.70 14.53 20.58
N ASN A 313 -1.83 14.86 19.95
CA ASN A 313 -3.15 14.55 20.48
C ASN A 313 -3.45 13.03 20.46
N ASN A 314 -3.22 12.36 19.34
CA ASN A 314 -3.58 10.96 19.16
C ASN A 314 -2.69 9.99 19.96
N PHE A 315 -1.40 10.35 20.17
CA PHE A 315 -0.42 9.48 20.84
C PHE A 315 -0.06 9.92 22.26
N GLN A 316 -0.75 10.90 22.83
CA GLN A 316 -0.54 11.36 24.19
C GLN A 316 -0.56 10.21 25.23
N VAL A 317 -1.39 9.20 25.00
CA VAL A 317 -1.50 8.02 25.86
C VAL A 317 -0.17 7.24 25.95
N TYR A 318 0.55 7.10 24.83
CA TYR A 318 1.85 6.41 24.81
C TYR A 318 2.93 7.27 25.46
N TYR A 319 2.95 8.57 25.16
CA TYR A 319 3.87 9.52 25.77
C TYR A 319 3.74 9.56 27.29
N LYS A 320 2.50 9.59 27.80
CA LYS A 320 2.24 9.55 29.27
C LYS A 320 2.65 8.22 29.89
N LYS A 321 2.59 7.12 29.13
CA LYS A 321 2.96 5.80 29.62
C LYS A 321 4.47 5.65 29.79
N ASP A 322 5.24 6.03 28.80
CA ASP A 322 6.72 6.04 28.87
C ASP A 322 7.33 6.80 27.68
N LYS A 323 7.64 8.08 27.90
CA LYS A 323 8.21 8.95 26.84
C LYS A 323 9.57 8.49 26.30
N ASN A 324 10.31 7.70 27.07
CA ASN A 324 11.65 7.25 26.66
C ASN A 324 11.61 6.05 25.69
N LYS A 325 10.42 5.53 25.42
CA LYS A 325 10.20 4.41 24.48
C LYS A 325 9.54 4.82 23.17
N LEU A 326 9.35 6.12 22.97
CA LEU A 326 8.86 6.69 21.69
C LEU A 326 9.99 7.21 20.84
#